data_96eb7a0b28af579e4a5cac4d85c0a649
#
_entry.id   96eb7a0b28af579e4a5cac4d85c0a649
#
_cell.length_a   1.000
_cell.length_b   1.000
_cell.length_c   1.000
_cell.angle_alpha   90.00
_cell.angle_beta   90.00
_cell.angle_gamma   90.00
#
_symmetry.space_group_name_H-M   'P 1'
#
loop_
_entity.id
_entity.type
_entity.pdbx_description
1 polymer ?
#
loop_
_entity_poly.entity_id
_entity_poly.type
_entity_poly.pdbx_seq_one_letter_code
_entity_poly.pdbx_strand_id
1 'polypeptide(L)'
;MNDSKHVVTGAFGLSGRYIARRLLGRGISVETLTNTQPKADPFGGRVRAHPLNFSDADGLVRALDGADVLYNTYWVRFDCKRFTHEQAVRNTFALFDAAGRAGVRRIVHVSIMNPDSRSGLPYFRGKGQIEEYLRAGAVPHSILRPAVLFGDNAILLNNIAWMLRRFPCFGIFGDGKYKIEPVHVDDLAALAVEHGARTKKSVTLDVKGPESFEYRELVRAIGGAIGCERRLFSISPATGYFCGKLMSVLKGDVVITREEIQGLMAGLLATDSEPNAPTRLSDWLAANRDWLGGRYQNEMKRRV
;
A
#
# COMPACT_ATOMS: atom_id res chain seq x y z
N MET A 1 4.33 1.00 -32.79
CA MET A 1 4.54 0.61 -31.38
C MET A 1 4.34 1.87 -30.58
N ASN A 2 3.57 1.81 -29.49
CA ASN A 2 3.34 3.00 -28.66
C ASN A 2 4.62 3.23 -27.84
N ASP A 3 5.40 4.25 -28.17
CA ASP A 3 6.68 4.58 -27.51
C ASP A 3 6.48 5.17 -26.09
N SER A 4 5.32 4.94 -25.49
CA SER A 4 4.98 5.48 -24.18
C SER A 4 5.79 4.78 -23.09
N LYS A 5 6.60 5.56 -22.38
CA LYS A 5 7.41 5.12 -21.24
C LYS A 5 6.72 5.50 -19.94
N HIS A 6 6.49 4.54 -19.06
CA HIS A 6 5.92 4.77 -17.74
C HIS A 6 6.92 4.38 -16.64
N VAL A 7 7.00 5.18 -15.58
CA VAL A 7 7.87 4.90 -14.44
C VAL A 7 7.04 4.57 -13.21
N VAL A 8 7.39 3.46 -12.54
CA VAL A 8 6.72 3.01 -11.32
C VAL A 8 7.72 3.00 -10.17
N THR A 9 7.51 3.74 -9.09
CA THR A 9 8.35 3.58 -7.91
C THR A 9 8.07 2.24 -7.24
N GLY A 10 9.12 1.44 -7.00
CA GLY A 10 8.97 0.15 -6.32
C GLY A 10 8.15 -0.89 -7.10
N ALA A 11 8.39 -1.05 -8.42
CA ALA A 11 7.68 -2.05 -9.24
C ALA A 11 7.82 -3.50 -8.73
N PHE A 12 8.76 -3.78 -7.84
CA PHE A 12 8.92 -5.10 -7.20
C PHE A 12 8.15 -5.22 -5.87
N GLY A 13 7.60 -4.10 -5.36
CA GLY A 13 6.76 -4.06 -4.17
C GLY A 13 5.32 -4.53 -4.42
N LEU A 14 4.46 -4.46 -3.40
CA LEU A 14 3.08 -4.96 -3.50
C LEU A 14 2.31 -4.23 -4.62
N SER A 15 2.00 -2.95 -4.46
CA SER A 15 1.17 -2.20 -5.43
C SER A 15 1.89 -1.98 -6.75
N GLY A 16 3.20 -1.64 -6.71
CA GLY A 16 3.99 -1.38 -7.91
C GLY A 16 4.05 -2.57 -8.85
N ARG A 17 4.08 -3.81 -8.32
CA ARG A 17 4.12 -5.04 -9.14
C ARG A 17 2.86 -5.23 -9.97
N TYR A 18 1.70 -4.99 -9.39
CA TYR A 18 0.44 -5.12 -10.11
C TYR A 18 0.28 -4.00 -11.15
N ILE A 19 0.69 -2.77 -10.83
CA ILE A 19 0.71 -1.66 -11.79
C ILE A 19 1.64 -1.99 -12.98
N ALA A 20 2.88 -2.39 -12.71
CA ALA A 20 3.85 -2.74 -13.75
C ALA A 20 3.36 -3.92 -14.63
N ARG A 21 2.76 -4.96 -14.02
CA ARG A 21 2.18 -6.10 -14.76
C ARG A 21 1.09 -5.66 -15.73
N ARG A 22 0.18 -4.78 -15.28
CA ARG A 22 -0.91 -4.26 -16.12
C ARG A 22 -0.41 -3.37 -17.25
N LEU A 23 0.61 -2.54 -17.00
CA LEU A 23 1.25 -1.71 -18.03
C LEU A 23 1.93 -2.57 -19.09
N LEU A 24 2.75 -3.54 -18.68
CA LEU A 24 3.41 -4.49 -19.58
C LEU A 24 2.40 -5.31 -20.40
N GLY A 25 1.27 -5.69 -19.80
CA GLY A 25 0.17 -6.39 -20.49
C GLY A 25 -0.52 -5.53 -21.57
N ARG A 26 -0.35 -4.22 -21.53
CA ARG A 26 -0.81 -3.26 -22.56
C ARG A 26 0.27 -2.88 -23.58
N GLY A 27 1.44 -3.50 -23.51
CA GLY A 27 2.57 -3.20 -24.39
C GLY A 27 3.27 -1.87 -24.07
N ILE A 28 3.06 -1.32 -22.87
CA ILE A 28 3.69 -0.07 -22.43
C ILE A 28 5.07 -0.39 -21.86
N SER A 29 6.10 0.39 -22.22
CA SER A 29 7.44 0.30 -21.65
C SER A 29 7.41 0.74 -20.18
N VAL A 30 7.98 -0.09 -19.28
CA VAL A 30 7.98 0.17 -17.84
C VAL A 30 9.40 0.22 -17.31
N GLU A 31 9.73 1.32 -16.63
CA GLU A 31 10.92 1.43 -15.80
C GLU A 31 10.55 1.59 -14.33
N THR A 32 11.48 1.29 -13.44
CA THR A 32 11.24 1.44 -11.99
C THR A 32 12.36 2.19 -11.29
N LEU A 33 11.96 3.05 -10.36
CA LEU A 33 12.85 3.65 -9.38
C LEU A 33 12.79 2.80 -8.10
N THR A 34 13.89 2.16 -7.72
CA THR A 34 13.94 1.26 -6.56
C THR A 34 15.35 1.09 -6.03
N ASN A 35 15.47 0.82 -4.73
CA ASN A 35 16.73 0.41 -4.08
C ASN A 35 16.72 -1.07 -3.71
N THR A 36 15.64 -1.80 -4.03
CA THR A 36 15.51 -3.22 -3.75
C THR A 36 15.42 -3.98 -5.08
N GLN A 37 16.36 -4.89 -5.30
CA GLN A 37 16.26 -5.85 -6.39
C GLN A 37 15.71 -7.18 -5.84
N PRO A 38 14.68 -7.75 -6.45
CA PRO A 38 14.15 -9.03 -6.01
C PRO A 38 15.14 -10.15 -6.35
N LYS A 39 15.21 -11.18 -5.49
CA LYS A 39 16.00 -12.39 -5.75
C LYS A 39 15.60 -13.11 -7.05
N ALA A 40 14.33 -13.00 -7.44
CA ALA A 40 13.80 -13.47 -8.71
C ALA A 40 13.00 -12.33 -9.34
N ASP A 41 13.36 -11.94 -10.55
CA ASP A 41 12.65 -10.90 -11.28
C ASP A 41 11.29 -11.41 -11.77
N PRO A 42 10.17 -10.83 -11.27
CA PRO A 42 8.83 -11.27 -11.67
C PRO A 42 8.44 -10.86 -13.09
N PHE A 43 9.28 -10.10 -13.76
CA PHE A 43 9.03 -9.55 -15.10
C PHE A 43 9.95 -10.09 -16.19
N GLY A 44 10.92 -10.96 -15.84
CA GLY A 44 11.85 -11.57 -16.83
C GLY A 44 12.70 -10.53 -17.59
N GLY A 45 13.23 -9.52 -16.91
CA GLY A 45 14.06 -8.47 -17.49
C GLY A 45 13.29 -7.35 -18.21
N ARG A 46 11.96 -7.41 -18.28
CA ARG A 46 11.15 -6.42 -19.00
C ARG A 46 10.97 -5.08 -18.27
N VAL A 47 11.35 -4.99 -16.98
CA VAL A 47 11.29 -3.76 -16.18
C VAL A 47 12.71 -3.32 -15.85
N ARG A 48 13.17 -2.25 -16.50
CA ARG A 48 14.48 -1.67 -16.21
C ARG A 48 14.47 -0.93 -14.89
N ALA A 49 15.43 -1.23 -14.01
CA ALA A 49 15.54 -0.60 -12.70
C ALA A 49 16.58 0.52 -12.70
N HIS A 50 16.23 1.64 -12.07
CA HIS A 50 17.11 2.76 -11.75
C HIS A 50 17.17 2.95 -10.24
N PRO A 51 18.30 3.43 -9.70
CA PRO A 51 18.41 3.74 -8.29
C PRO A 51 17.39 4.81 -7.84
N LEU A 52 16.71 4.57 -6.73
CA LEU A 52 15.87 5.58 -6.07
C LEU A 52 16.71 6.38 -5.07
N ASN A 53 17.55 7.28 -5.60
CA ASN A 53 18.45 8.11 -4.79
C ASN A 53 17.92 9.53 -4.63
N PHE A 54 17.33 9.83 -3.50
CA PHE A 54 16.77 11.16 -3.21
C PHE A 54 17.84 12.25 -2.93
N SER A 55 19.10 11.87 -2.75
CA SER A 55 20.20 12.82 -2.61
C SER A 55 20.77 13.27 -3.96
N ASP A 56 20.39 12.63 -5.07
CA ASP A 56 20.78 12.98 -6.42
C ASP A 56 19.54 13.44 -7.23
N ALA A 57 19.20 14.72 -7.08
CA ALA A 57 18.03 15.29 -7.74
C ALA A 57 18.14 15.22 -9.27
N ASP A 58 19.32 15.42 -9.83
CA ASP A 58 19.54 15.35 -11.28
C ASP A 58 19.52 13.90 -11.79
N GLY A 59 19.96 12.95 -10.97
CA GLY A 59 19.78 11.52 -11.23
C GLY A 59 18.33 11.09 -11.30
N LEU A 60 17.49 11.63 -10.41
CA LEU A 60 16.04 11.40 -10.48
C LEU A 60 15.42 11.99 -11.74
N VAL A 61 15.82 13.21 -12.14
CA VAL A 61 15.35 13.83 -13.38
C VAL A 61 15.76 12.97 -14.59
N ARG A 62 17.03 12.55 -14.67
CA ARG A 62 17.50 11.66 -15.77
C ARG A 62 16.73 10.34 -15.83
N ALA A 63 16.42 9.73 -14.68
CA ALA A 63 15.66 8.49 -14.64
C ALA A 63 14.19 8.67 -15.07
N LEU A 64 13.64 9.87 -14.92
CA LEU A 64 12.29 10.23 -15.32
C LEU A 64 12.21 10.84 -16.73
N ASP A 65 13.34 11.12 -17.36
CA ASP A 65 13.38 11.73 -18.70
C ASP A 65 12.64 10.87 -19.72
N GLY A 66 11.79 11.52 -20.53
CA GLY A 66 10.93 10.87 -21.51
C GLY A 66 9.79 10.02 -20.92
N ALA A 67 9.57 10.07 -19.61
CA ALA A 67 8.44 9.36 -18.99
C ALA A 67 7.13 10.13 -19.19
N ASP A 68 6.11 9.43 -19.69
CA ASP A 68 4.76 9.96 -19.80
C ASP A 68 4.06 10.04 -18.44
N VAL A 69 4.19 8.98 -17.64
CA VAL A 69 3.49 8.85 -16.35
C VAL A 69 4.43 8.33 -15.28
N LEU A 70 4.39 8.99 -14.11
CA LEU A 70 4.98 8.50 -12.87
C LEU A 70 3.89 7.90 -11.99
N TYR A 71 4.02 6.61 -11.66
CA TYR A 71 3.19 5.95 -10.63
C TYR A 71 3.98 5.91 -9.33
N ASN A 72 3.58 6.73 -8.38
CA ASN A 72 4.24 6.79 -7.08
C ASN A 72 3.56 5.86 -6.06
N THR A 73 4.22 4.75 -5.75
CA THR A 73 3.87 3.84 -4.67
C THR A 73 4.88 3.88 -3.50
N TYR A 74 5.86 4.78 -3.55
CA TYR A 74 6.86 4.93 -2.50
C TYR A 74 6.22 5.41 -1.21
N TRP A 75 6.40 4.64 -0.15
CA TRP A 75 6.01 4.99 1.21
C TRP A 75 6.68 4.06 2.24
N VAL A 76 6.69 4.47 3.50
CA VAL A 76 7.13 3.67 4.64
C VAL A 76 5.95 3.43 5.59
N ARG A 77 5.81 2.22 6.11
CA ARG A 77 4.67 1.86 6.97
C ARG A 77 4.84 2.35 8.41
N PHE A 78 6.06 2.40 8.89
CA PHE A 78 6.41 2.79 10.26
C PHE A 78 7.79 3.44 10.29
N ASP A 79 8.08 4.14 11.38
CA ASP A 79 9.39 4.73 11.62
C ASP A 79 10.37 3.70 12.19
N CYS A 80 11.61 3.74 11.71
CA CYS A 80 12.71 2.96 12.26
C CYS A 80 14.05 3.71 12.05
N LYS A 81 15.17 3.14 12.55
CA LYS A 81 16.50 3.78 12.41
C LYS A 81 16.92 4.07 10.97
N ARG A 82 16.35 3.36 9.97
CA ARG A 82 16.74 3.46 8.56
C ARG A 82 15.84 4.41 7.76
N PHE A 83 14.63 4.63 8.21
CA PHE A 83 13.64 5.45 7.50
C PHE A 83 12.55 5.96 8.46
N THR A 84 12.03 7.15 8.17
CA THR A 84 10.94 7.78 8.93
C THR A 84 9.87 8.30 7.98
N HIS A 85 8.65 8.51 8.50
CA HIS A 85 7.57 9.15 7.73
C HIS A 85 7.98 10.55 7.26
N GLU A 86 8.64 11.32 8.12
CA GLU A 86 9.10 12.65 7.78
C GLU A 86 10.12 12.65 6.63
N GLN A 87 11.06 11.70 6.64
CA GLN A 87 11.98 11.52 5.51
C GLN A 87 11.25 11.07 4.26
N ALA A 88 10.25 10.20 4.37
CA ALA A 88 9.45 9.74 3.24
C ALA A 88 8.64 10.90 2.61
N VAL A 89 8.16 11.85 3.41
CA VAL A 89 7.51 13.08 2.92
C VAL A 89 8.49 13.92 2.11
N ARG A 90 9.66 14.27 2.67
CA ARG A 90 10.70 15.05 1.95
C ARG A 90 11.13 14.36 0.66
N ASN A 91 11.34 13.07 0.71
CA ASN A 91 11.72 12.26 -0.45
C ASN A 91 10.65 12.29 -1.55
N THR A 92 9.37 12.25 -1.15
CA THR A 92 8.27 12.29 -2.13
C THR A 92 8.14 13.66 -2.77
N PHE A 93 8.39 14.74 -2.02
CA PHE A 93 8.44 16.09 -2.58
C PHE A 93 9.55 16.20 -3.64
N ALA A 94 10.77 15.75 -3.30
CA ALA A 94 11.89 15.75 -4.26
C ALA A 94 11.59 14.92 -5.51
N LEU A 95 10.87 13.80 -5.37
CA LEU A 95 10.45 12.99 -6.52
C LEU A 95 9.45 13.73 -7.41
N PHE A 96 8.48 14.44 -6.83
CA PHE A 96 7.49 15.21 -7.60
C PHE A 96 8.12 16.41 -8.29
N ASP A 97 9.09 17.09 -7.63
CA ASP A 97 9.86 18.17 -8.25
C ASP A 97 10.69 17.64 -9.44
N ALA A 98 11.35 16.49 -9.26
CA ALA A 98 12.09 15.86 -10.33
C ALA A 98 11.18 15.46 -11.51
N ALA A 99 9.97 14.97 -11.23
CA ALA A 99 8.97 14.65 -12.25
C ALA A 99 8.54 15.90 -13.04
N GLY A 100 8.32 17.03 -12.34
CA GLY A 100 8.01 18.32 -12.99
C GLY A 100 9.16 18.79 -13.88
N ARG A 101 10.40 18.73 -13.40
CA ARG A 101 11.62 19.10 -14.16
C ARG A 101 11.87 18.21 -15.37
N ALA A 102 11.55 16.92 -15.27
CA ALA A 102 11.68 15.94 -16.34
C ALA A 102 10.54 16.02 -17.39
N GLY A 103 9.54 16.89 -17.17
CA GLY A 103 8.40 17.03 -18.09
C GLY A 103 7.42 15.87 -18.05
N VAL A 104 7.35 15.10 -16.95
CA VAL A 104 6.36 14.04 -16.77
C VAL A 104 4.96 14.62 -16.91
N ARG A 105 4.17 14.03 -17.81
CA ARG A 105 2.84 14.56 -18.15
C ARG A 105 1.78 14.32 -17.06
N ARG A 106 1.96 13.28 -16.25
CA ARG A 106 1.01 12.94 -15.19
C ARG A 106 1.67 12.16 -14.04
N ILE A 107 1.22 12.45 -12.82
CA ILE A 107 1.57 11.66 -11.62
C ILE A 107 0.33 10.92 -11.13
N VAL A 108 0.43 9.61 -10.93
CA VAL A 108 -0.56 8.80 -10.21
C VAL A 108 0.04 8.45 -8.84
N HIS A 109 -0.53 9.00 -7.79
CA HIS A 109 -0.03 8.80 -6.42
C HIS A 109 -0.95 7.88 -5.61
N VAL A 110 -0.38 6.81 -5.04
CA VAL A 110 -1.08 5.95 -4.08
C VAL A 110 -0.94 6.54 -2.68
N SER A 111 -2.03 7.08 -2.18
CA SER A 111 -2.16 7.67 -0.85
C SER A 111 -2.76 6.67 0.16
N ILE A 112 -3.66 7.12 1.01
CA ILE A 112 -4.47 6.34 1.95
C ILE A 112 -5.83 7.01 2.13
N MET A 113 -6.85 6.28 2.59
CA MET A 113 -8.11 6.88 3.06
C MET A 113 -7.88 7.82 4.24
N ASN A 114 -8.69 8.87 4.32
CA ASN A 114 -8.70 9.86 5.42
C ASN A 114 -7.31 10.46 5.76
N PRO A 115 -6.47 10.85 4.76
CA PRO A 115 -5.23 11.53 5.07
C PRO A 115 -5.53 12.95 5.57
N ASP A 116 -4.81 13.40 6.60
CA ASP A 116 -4.94 14.75 7.15
C ASP A 116 -3.56 15.28 7.54
N SER A 117 -3.14 16.39 6.90
CA SER A 117 -1.83 17.03 7.15
C SER A 117 -1.65 17.55 8.59
N ARG A 118 -2.74 17.67 9.34
CA ARG A 118 -2.76 18.08 10.75
C ARG A 118 -2.93 16.93 11.72
N SER A 119 -3.05 15.68 11.23
CA SER A 119 -3.24 14.50 12.05
C SER A 119 -2.13 14.34 13.11
N GLY A 120 -2.50 13.92 14.30
CA GLY A 120 -1.56 13.46 15.33
C GLY A 120 -0.84 12.15 14.96
N LEU A 121 -1.36 11.41 13.98
CA LEU A 121 -0.79 10.15 13.51
C LEU A 121 0.19 10.41 12.35
N PRO A 122 1.50 10.14 12.53
CA PRO A 122 2.54 10.51 11.54
C PRO A 122 2.29 9.94 10.14
N TYR A 123 1.74 8.73 10.05
CA TYR A 123 1.40 8.10 8.77
C TYR A 123 0.36 8.93 8.00
N PHE A 124 -0.78 9.25 8.62
CA PHE A 124 -1.87 10.01 8.00
C PHE A 124 -1.48 11.46 7.75
N ARG A 125 -0.72 12.06 8.68
CA ARG A 125 -0.17 13.41 8.52
C ARG A 125 0.75 13.50 7.30
N GLY A 126 1.70 12.58 7.18
CA GLY A 126 2.63 12.58 6.07
C GLY A 126 1.93 12.38 4.71
N LYS A 127 0.93 11.51 4.65
CA LYS A 127 0.12 11.32 3.44
C LYS A 127 -0.67 12.59 3.09
N GLY A 128 -1.27 13.26 4.07
CA GLY A 128 -1.96 14.53 3.86
C GLY A 128 -1.03 15.61 3.31
N GLN A 129 0.16 15.77 3.89
CA GLN A 129 1.17 16.72 3.41
C GLN A 129 1.61 16.44 1.96
N ILE A 130 1.79 15.17 1.60
CA ILE A 130 2.14 14.77 0.23
C ILE A 130 1.02 15.13 -0.75
N GLU A 131 -0.24 14.90 -0.38
CA GLU A 131 -1.37 15.26 -1.22
C GLU A 131 -1.51 16.78 -1.42
N GLU A 132 -1.32 17.57 -0.35
CA GLU A 132 -1.34 19.02 -0.43
C GLU A 132 -0.22 19.53 -1.36
N TYR A 133 1.00 19.00 -1.20
CA TYR A 133 2.13 19.34 -2.07
C TYR A 133 1.86 19.02 -3.54
N LEU A 134 1.32 17.83 -3.82
CA LEU A 134 1.00 17.41 -5.18
C LEU A 134 -0.10 18.27 -5.81
N ARG A 135 -1.12 18.66 -5.03
CA ARG A 135 -2.20 19.56 -5.50
C ARG A 135 -1.72 20.97 -5.79
N ALA A 136 -0.72 21.46 -5.04
CA ALA A 136 -0.11 22.77 -5.30
C ALA A 136 0.82 22.77 -6.52
N GLY A 137 1.26 21.60 -6.97
CA GLY A 137 2.17 21.43 -8.11
C GLY A 137 1.46 21.60 -9.46
N ALA A 138 2.25 21.89 -10.49
CA ALA A 138 1.74 22.11 -11.86
C ALA A 138 1.45 20.81 -12.64
N VAL A 139 2.00 19.67 -12.23
CA VAL A 139 1.83 18.40 -12.96
C VAL A 139 0.42 17.84 -12.74
N PRO A 140 -0.34 17.54 -13.80
CA PRO A 140 -1.63 16.87 -13.69
C PRO A 140 -1.50 15.56 -12.92
N HIS A 141 -2.44 15.28 -12.01
CA HIS A 141 -2.30 14.13 -11.13
C HIS A 141 -3.59 13.36 -10.87
N SER A 142 -3.44 12.13 -10.40
CA SER A 142 -4.50 11.34 -9.78
C SER A 142 -4.02 10.84 -8.43
N ILE A 143 -4.76 11.16 -7.38
CA ILE A 143 -4.51 10.67 -6.03
C ILE A 143 -5.50 9.54 -5.75
N LEU A 144 -4.98 8.35 -5.51
CA LEU A 144 -5.77 7.16 -5.19
C LEU A 144 -5.61 6.85 -3.70
N ARG A 145 -6.71 6.81 -2.98
CA ARG A 145 -6.77 6.61 -1.53
C ARG A 145 -7.34 5.23 -1.20
N PRO A 146 -6.55 4.16 -1.26
CA PRO A 146 -7.01 2.84 -0.80
C PRO A 146 -7.08 2.80 0.73
N ALA A 147 -7.93 1.89 1.25
CA ALA A 147 -7.87 1.44 2.63
C ALA A 147 -6.88 0.27 2.78
N VAL A 148 -7.34 -0.86 3.28
CA VAL A 148 -6.52 -2.06 3.45
C VAL A 148 -6.42 -2.83 2.14
N LEU A 149 -5.20 -2.99 1.65
CA LEU A 149 -4.93 -3.80 0.47
C LEU A 149 -4.91 -5.29 0.79
N PHE A 150 -5.59 -6.10 -0.04
CA PHE A 150 -5.48 -7.55 -0.04
C PHE A 150 -5.08 -8.08 -1.42
N GLY A 151 -4.63 -9.32 -1.45
CA GLY A 151 -4.09 -9.99 -2.64
C GLY A 151 -2.82 -10.76 -2.30
N ASP A 152 -2.19 -11.33 -3.32
CA ASP A 152 -0.96 -12.09 -3.14
C ASP A 152 0.14 -11.21 -2.52
N ASN A 153 0.76 -11.73 -1.49
CA ASN A 153 1.79 -11.03 -0.71
C ASN A 153 1.32 -9.83 0.14
N ALA A 154 0.01 -9.57 0.26
CA ALA A 154 -0.49 -8.60 1.23
C ALA A 154 -0.23 -9.11 2.66
N ILE A 155 0.26 -8.22 3.53
CA ILE A 155 0.78 -8.62 4.86
C ILE A 155 -0.35 -8.81 5.86
N LEU A 156 -1.28 -7.85 5.96
CA LEU A 156 -2.24 -7.78 7.07
C LEU A 156 -3.14 -9.03 7.13
N LEU A 157 -3.87 -9.32 6.06
CA LEU A 157 -4.82 -10.44 6.04
C LEU A 157 -4.09 -11.78 6.16
N ASN A 158 -2.94 -11.91 5.48
CA ASN A 158 -2.13 -13.12 5.58
C ASN A 158 -1.64 -13.36 7.02
N ASN A 159 -1.20 -12.32 7.71
CA ASN A 159 -0.66 -12.47 9.06
C ASN A 159 -1.77 -12.67 10.11
N ILE A 160 -2.96 -12.12 9.90
CA ILE A 160 -4.16 -12.49 10.67
C ILE A 160 -4.46 -13.99 10.50
N ALA A 161 -4.53 -14.47 9.25
CA ALA A 161 -4.76 -15.89 8.96
C ALA A 161 -3.67 -16.78 9.55
N TRP A 162 -2.40 -16.35 9.46
CA TRP A 162 -1.28 -17.06 10.07
C TRP A 162 -1.41 -17.17 11.60
N MET A 163 -1.85 -16.13 12.28
CA MET A 163 -2.11 -16.14 13.72
C MET A 163 -3.28 -17.08 14.06
N LEU A 164 -4.38 -17.01 13.31
CA LEU A 164 -5.54 -17.89 13.50
C LEU A 164 -5.21 -19.38 13.32
N ARG A 165 -4.27 -19.71 12.41
CA ARG A 165 -3.82 -21.10 12.23
C ARG A 165 -2.95 -21.60 13.39
N ARG A 166 -2.24 -20.71 14.12
CA ARG A 166 -1.22 -21.10 15.10
C ARG A 166 -1.63 -20.92 16.55
N PHE A 167 -2.54 -20.02 16.84
CA PHE A 167 -2.94 -19.73 18.21
C PHE A 167 -4.39 -20.16 18.47
N PRO A 168 -4.72 -20.60 19.70
CA PRO A 168 -6.06 -21.08 20.03
C PRO A 168 -7.07 -19.94 20.16
N CYS A 169 -6.62 -18.70 20.22
CA CYS A 169 -7.45 -17.52 20.38
C CYS A 169 -6.82 -16.31 19.70
N PHE A 170 -7.61 -15.24 19.48
CA PHE A 170 -7.16 -14.02 18.83
C PHE A 170 -7.67 -12.78 19.59
N GLY A 171 -6.76 -11.84 19.87
CA GLY A 171 -7.05 -10.58 20.55
C GLY A 171 -7.53 -9.51 19.58
N ILE A 172 -8.67 -8.90 19.89
CA ILE A 172 -9.26 -7.77 19.17
C ILE A 172 -9.05 -6.50 19.99
N PHE A 173 -8.50 -5.43 19.38
CA PHE A 173 -8.34 -4.16 20.07
C PHE A 173 -9.71 -3.53 20.36
N GLY A 174 -10.00 -3.24 21.62
CA GLY A 174 -11.29 -2.70 22.03
C GLY A 174 -12.45 -3.65 21.72
N ASP A 175 -13.54 -3.11 21.20
CA ASP A 175 -14.74 -3.88 20.82
C ASP A 175 -14.67 -4.50 19.41
N GLY A 176 -13.78 -3.97 18.55
CA GLY A 176 -13.60 -4.42 17.17
C GLY A 176 -14.70 -3.98 16.20
N LYS A 177 -15.50 -2.96 16.56
CA LYS A 177 -16.61 -2.44 15.73
C LYS A 177 -16.17 -1.38 14.71
N TYR A 178 -14.91 -0.96 14.73
CA TYR A 178 -14.39 -0.04 13.73
C TYR A 178 -14.35 -0.70 12.36
N LYS A 179 -14.76 0.08 11.34
CA LYS A 179 -14.92 -0.40 9.97
C LYS A 179 -13.60 -0.46 9.23
N ILE A 180 -13.49 -1.45 8.37
CA ILE A 180 -12.40 -1.65 7.40
C ILE A 180 -13.01 -1.95 6.05
N GLU A 181 -12.50 -1.31 5.01
CA GLU A 181 -12.96 -1.46 3.63
C GLU A 181 -11.81 -2.02 2.77
N PRO A 182 -11.66 -3.34 2.69
CA PRO A 182 -10.59 -3.96 1.93
C PRO A 182 -10.76 -3.73 0.45
N VAL A 183 -9.63 -3.53 -0.26
CA VAL A 183 -9.59 -3.43 -1.72
C VAL A 183 -8.52 -4.35 -2.29
N HIS A 184 -8.84 -5.04 -3.36
CA HIS A 184 -7.88 -5.92 -4.02
C HIS A 184 -6.79 -5.09 -4.71
N VAL A 185 -5.55 -5.47 -4.52
CA VAL A 185 -4.40 -4.71 -5.05
C VAL A 185 -4.40 -4.63 -6.57
N ASP A 186 -4.96 -5.62 -7.27
CA ASP A 186 -5.06 -5.58 -8.73
C ASP A 186 -6.15 -4.60 -9.22
N ASP A 187 -7.22 -4.39 -8.45
CA ASP A 187 -8.23 -3.37 -8.74
C ASP A 187 -7.64 -1.97 -8.55
N LEU A 188 -6.88 -1.75 -7.47
CA LEU A 188 -6.12 -0.52 -7.30
C LEU A 188 -5.18 -0.27 -8.50
N ALA A 189 -4.49 -1.31 -8.96
CA ALA A 189 -3.60 -1.21 -10.11
C ALA A 189 -4.36 -0.93 -11.42
N ALA A 190 -5.57 -1.49 -11.59
CA ALA A 190 -6.44 -1.20 -12.73
C ALA A 190 -6.81 0.28 -12.79
N LEU A 191 -7.29 0.81 -11.66
CA LEU A 191 -7.62 2.23 -11.53
C LEU A 191 -6.38 3.12 -11.72
N ALA A 192 -5.22 2.74 -11.15
CA ALA A 192 -3.99 3.49 -11.34
C ALA A 192 -3.63 3.60 -12.82
N VAL A 193 -3.66 2.51 -13.57
CA VAL A 193 -3.33 2.49 -15.01
C VAL A 193 -4.38 3.26 -15.84
N GLU A 194 -5.66 3.12 -15.51
CA GLU A 194 -6.73 3.93 -16.14
C GLU A 194 -6.48 5.43 -15.93
N HIS A 195 -6.21 5.82 -14.68
CA HIS A 195 -5.96 7.21 -14.32
C HIS A 195 -4.64 7.75 -14.87
N GLY A 196 -3.65 6.89 -15.13
CA GLY A 196 -2.43 7.26 -15.84
C GLY A 196 -2.68 7.65 -17.30
N ALA A 197 -3.67 7.05 -17.96
CA ALA A 197 -4.05 7.35 -19.34
C ALA A 197 -4.84 8.68 -19.49
N ARG A 198 -5.36 9.27 -18.42
CA ARG A 198 -6.11 10.54 -18.45
C ARG A 198 -5.20 11.72 -18.77
N THR A 199 -5.63 12.64 -19.61
CA THR A 199 -4.76 13.70 -20.14
C THR A 199 -4.89 15.06 -19.49
N LYS A 200 -6.02 15.41 -18.88
CA LYS A 200 -6.28 16.83 -18.54
C LYS A 200 -6.67 17.14 -17.09
N LYS A 201 -7.46 16.34 -16.38
CA LYS A 201 -8.01 16.75 -15.09
C LYS A 201 -7.32 16.05 -13.93
N SER A 202 -6.86 16.80 -12.93
CA SER A 202 -6.44 16.25 -11.64
C SER A 202 -7.66 15.76 -10.86
N VAL A 203 -7.52 14.61 -10.21
CA VAL A 203 -8.60 14.01 -9.41
C VAL A 203 -8.04 13.38 -8.14
N THR A 204 -8.87 13.34 -7.11
CA THR A 204 -8.64 12.55 -5.90
C THR A 204 -9.84 11.62 -5.74
N LEU A 205 -9.61 10.34 -5.48
CA LEU A 205 -10.67 9.37 -5.25
C LEU A 205 -10.25 8.34 -4.19
N ASP A 206 -11.21 7.97 -3.37
CA ASP A 206 -11.09 6.81 -2.49
C ASP A 206 -11.19 5.55 -3.34
N VAL A 207 -10.35 4.55 -3.06
CA VAL A 207 -10.38 3.27 -3.76
C VAL A 207 -10.91 2.22 -2.80
N LYS A 208 -12.13 1.77 -3.05
CA LYS A 208 -12.94 1.00 -2.12
C LYS A 208 -13.48 -0.26 -2.80
N GLY A 209 -13.28 -1.40 -2.11
CA GLY A 209 -13.91 -2.66 -2.50
C GLY A 209 -15.41 -2.68 -2.21
N PRO A 210 -16.14 -3.69 -2.70
CA PRO A 210 -17.59 -3.76 -2.57
C PRO A 210 -18.07 -4.20 -1.17
N GLU A 211 -17.16 -4.60 -0.29
CA GLU A 211 -17.48 -5.11 1.04
C GLU A 211 -16.84 -4.25 2.14
N SER A 212 -17.62 -3.97 3.17
CA SER A 212 -17.19 -3.30 4.40
C SER A 212 -17.37 -4.27 5.57
N PHE A 213 -16.39 -4.33 6.47
CA PHE A 213 -16.40 -5.21 7.63
C PHE A 213 -16.15 -4.42 8.91
N GLU A 214 -16.81 -4.77 10.00
CA GLU A 214 -16.23 -4.54 11.31
C GLU A 214 -14.95 -5.39 11.45
N TYR A 215 -13.92 -4.89 12.14
CA TYR A 215 -12.66 -5.65 12.28
C TYR A 215 -12.86 -7.04 12.86
N ARG A 216 -13.77 -7.17 13.84
CA ARG A 216 -14.14 -8.45 14.44
C ARG A 216 -14.76 -9.41 13.42
N GLU A 217 -15.59 -8.90 12.53
CA GLU A 217 -16.22 -9.67 11.45
C GLU A 217 -15.18 -10.06 10.39
N LEU A 218 -14.27 -9.16 10.05
CA LEU A 218 -13.16 -9.46 9.13
C LEU A 218 -12.33 -10.64 9.66
N VAL A 219 -11.97 -10.63 10.95
CA VAL A 219 -11.20 -11.72 11.55
C VAL A 219 -11.98 -13.04 11.54
N ARG A 220 -13.30 -13.00 11.80
CA ARG A 220 -14.19 -14.18 11.69
C ARG A 220 -14.27 -14.69 10.23
N ALA A 221 -14.45 -13.80 9.27
CA ALA A 221 -14.52 -14.16 7.85
C ALA A 221 -13.23 -14.86 7.40
N ILE A 222 -12.06 -14.34 7.81
CA ILE A 222 -10.77 -14.99 7.55
C ILE A 222 -10.73 -16.37 8.22
N GLY A 223 -11.10 -16.47 9.49
CA GLY A 223 -11.11 -17.72 10.25
C GLY A 223 -12.00 -18.79 9.64
N GLY A 224 -13.22 -18.43 9.25
CA GLY A 224 -14.18 -19.32 8.59
C GLY A 224 -13.65 -19.80 7.23
N ALA A 225 -13.10 -18.89 6.42
CA ALA A 225 -12.56 -19.24 5.10
C ALA A 225 -11.42 -20.26 5.18
N ILE A 226 -10.50 -20.12 6.15
CA ILE A 226 -9.34 -21.03 6.32
C ILE A 226 -9.62 -22.24 7.21
N GLY A 227 -10.86 -22.42 7.69
CA GLY A 227 -11.24 -23.51 8.60
C GLY A 227 -10.58 -23.42 9.99
N CYS A 228 -10.27 -22.21 10.46
CA CYS A 228 -9.59 -21.95 11.74
C CYS A 228 -10.36 -20.90 12.56
N GLU A 229 -11.62 -21.17 12.86
CA GLU A 229 -12.39 -20.33 13.75
C GLU A 229 -11.81 -20.37 15.17
N ARG A 230 -11.54 -19.20 15.70
CA ARG A 230 -10.91 -19.03 17.01
C ARG A 230 -11.75 -18.16 17.93
N ARG A 231 -11.63 -18.40 19.23
CA ARG A 231 -12.24 -17.53 20.22
C ARG A 231 -11.62 -16.13 20.14
N LEU A 232 -12.48 -15.13 19.89
CA LEU A 232 -12.09 -13.72 19.83
C LEU A 232 -12.42 -13.06 21.17
N PHE A 233 -11.45 -12.35 21.74
CA PHE A 233 -11.65 -11.60 22.98
C PHE A 233 -11.09 -10.18 22.86
N SER A 234 -11.73 -9.24 23.51
CA SER A 234 -11.30 -7.85 23.53
C SER A 234 -10.05 -7.69 24.39
N ILE A 235 -9.09 -6.95 23.88
CA ILE A 235 -7.88 -6.57 24.61
C ILE A 235 -7.69 -5.05 24.57
N SER A 236 -7.04 -4.52 25.60
CA SER A 236 -6.68 -3.10 25.59
C SER A 236 -5.64 -2.81 24.49
N PRO A 237 -5.61 -1.59 23.92
CA PRO A 237 -4.57 -1.18 22.99
C PRO A 237 -3.15 -1.40 23.53
N ALA A 238 -2.93 -1.13 24.83
CA ALA A 238 -1.65 -1.31 25.49
C ALA A 238 -1.23 -2.80 25.54
N THR A 239 -2.15 -3.68 25.92
CA THR A 239 -1.92 -5.14 25.93
C THR A 239 -1.62 -5.65 24.51
N GLY A 240 -2.41 -5.21 23.54
CA GLY A 240 -2.22 -5.60 22.14
C GLY A 240 -0.87 -5.14 21.59
N TYR A 241 -0.46 -3.91 21.90
CA TYR A 241 0.86 -3.40 21.51
C TYR A 241 2.00 -4.20 22.16
N PHE A 242 1.90 -4.54 23.45
CA PHE A 242 2.90 -5.34 24.15
C PHE A 242 3.04 -6.74 23.53
N CYS A 243 1.92 -7.43 23.29
CA CYS A 243 1.93 -8.73 22.59
C CYS A 243 2.52 -8.61 21.18
N GLY A 244 2.15 -7.57 20.43
CA GLY A 244 2.71 -7.29 19.11
C GLY A 244 4.21 -7.04 19.15
N LYS A 245 4.72 -6.33 20.17
CA LYS A 245 6.14 -6.09 20.36
C LYS A 245 6.93 -7.38 20.67
N LEU A 246 6.37 -8.26 21.52
CA LEU A 246 6.97 -9.57 21.79
C LEU A 246 7.06 -10.41 20.50
N MET A 247 5.96 -10.46 19.73
CA MET A 247 5.95 -11.13 18.42
C MET A 247 6.93 -10.51 17.44
N SER A 248 7.10 -9.18 17.48
CA SER A 248 8.07 -8.48 16.62
C SER A 248 9.50 -8.94 16.87
N VAL A 249 9.90 -9.12 18.14
CA VAL A 249 11.21 -9.65 18.50
C VAL A 249 11.37 -11.09 17.99
N LEU A 250 10.37 -11.95 18.22
CA LEU A 250 10.39 -13.35 17.79
C LEU A 250 10.46 -13.53 16.26
N LYS A 251 9.88 -12.60 15.51
CA LYS A 251 9.82 -12.67 14.04
C LYS A 251 10.88 -11.83 13.34
N GLY A 252 11.63 -11.00 14.06
CA GLY A 252 12.53 -10.01 13.46
C GLY A 252 11.80 -9.06 12.51
N ASP A 253 10.61 -8.59 12.92
CA ASP A 253 9.71 -7.76 12.12
C ASP A 253 9.03 -6.70 12.98
N VAL A 254 8.31 -5.77 12.39
CA VAL A 254 7.38 -4.87 13.10
C VAL A 254 5.95 -5.37 12.84
N VAL A 255 5.42 -6.13 13.81
CA VAL A 255 4.09 -6.76 13.67
C VAL A 255 2.99 -5.69 13.67
N ILE A 256 3.05 -4.76 14.64
CA ILE A 256 2.10 -3.64 14.75
C ILE A 256 2.72 -2.50 15.56
N THR A 257 2.37 -1.26 15.23
CA THR A 257 2.75 -0.06 15.99
C THR A 257 1.59 0.51 16.78
N ARG A 258 1.88 1.45 17.71
CA ARG A 258 0.82 2.16 18.46
C ARG A 258 -0.05 3.00 17.54
N GLU A 259 0.57 3.66 16.58
CA GLU A 259 -0.09 4.54 15.61
C GLU A 259 -1.04 3.73 14.71
N GLU A 260 -0.65 2.53 14.32
CA GLU A 260 -1.51 1.63 13.55
C GLU A 260 -2.74 1.18 14.36
N ILE A 261 -2.57 0.84 15.64
CA ILE A 261 -3.71 0.50 16.53
C ILE A 261 -4.64 1.71 16.67
N GLN A 262 -4.09 2.91 16.88
CA GLN A 262 -4.87 4.14 17.02
C GLN A 262 -5.63 4.48 15.73
N GLY A 263 -4.97 4.44 14.57
CA GLY A 263 -5.60 4.71 13.28
C GLY A 263 -6.70 3.70 12.94
N LEU A 264 -6.47 2.42 13.26
CA LEU A 264 -7.45 1.36 13.09
C LEU A 264 -8.70 1.60 13.96
N MET A 265 -8.50 1.85 15.26
CA MET A 265 -9.60 2.08 16.21
C MET A 265 -10.33 3.41 15.99
N ALA A 266 -9.68 4.39 15.38
CA ALA A 266 -10.31 5.66 15.00
C ALA A 266 -11.19 5.56 13.72
N GLY A 267 -11.30 4.38 13.12
CA GLY A 267 -12.13 4.16 11.93
C GLY A 267 -11.59 4.81 10.65
N LEU A 268 -10.29 5.17 10.60
CA LEU A 268 -9.68 5.88 9.47
C LEU A 268 -9.55 5.04 8.20
N LEU A 269 -9.94 3.76 8.24
CA LEU A 269 -9.85 2.82 7.11
C LEU A 269 -11.23 2.57 6.45
N ALA A 270 -12.16 3.50 6.61
CA ALA A 270 -13.47 3.49 5.98
C ALA A 270 -13.89 4.91 5.58
N THR A 271 -14.71 5.04 4.55
CA THR A 271 -15.31 6.29 4.05
C THR A 271 -16.76 6.07 3.63
N ASP A 272 -17.49 7.17 3.42
CA ASP A 272 -18.87 7.10 2.89
C ASP A 272 -18.91 7.12 1.34
N SER A 273 -17.74 7.04 0.67
CA SER A 273 -17.69 7.00 -0.79
C SER A 273 -18.25 5.68 -1.34
N GLU A 274 -18.75 5.72 -2.59
CA GLU A 274 -19.25 4.53 -3.26
C GLU A 274 -18.11 3.57 -3.64
N PRO A 275 -18.34 2.24 -3.58
CA PRO A 275 -17.39 1.24 -4.05
C PRO A 275 -17.07 1.42 -5.54
N ASN A 276 -15.80 1.31 -5.90
CA ASN A 276 -15.31 1.46 -7.29
C ASN A 276 -14.32 0.38 -7.72
N ALA A 277 -14.10 -0.60 -6.88
CA ALA A 277 -13.27 -1.78 -7.14
C ALA A 277 -14.15 -3.05 -7.04
N PRO A 278 -14.14 -3.95 -8.05
CA PRO A 278 -15.14 -5.01 -8.15
C PRO A 278 -14.84 -6.26 -7.30
N THR A 279 -13.57 -6.50 -6.92
CA THR A 279 -13.18 -7.77 -6.30
C THR A 279 -13.65 -7.88 -4.86
N ARG A 280 -14.48 -8.88 -4.59
CA ARG A 280 -14.97 -9.18 -3.23
C ARG A 280 -13.88 -9.89 -2.42
N LEU A 281 -13.69 -9.44 -1.18
CA LEU A 281 -12.78 -10.11 -0.25
C LEU A 281 -13.26 -11.52 0.08
N SER A 282 -14.57 -11.70 0.31
CA SER A 282 -15.17 -13.01 0.61
C SER A 282 -14.83 -14.06 -0.44
N ASP A 283 -14.95 -13.71 -1.73
CA ASP A 283 -14.65 -14.62 -2.86
C ASP A 283 -13.15 -14.90 -2.93
N TRP A 284 -12.32 -13.87 -2.72
CA TRP A 284 -10.86 -14.05 -2.72
C TRP A 284 -10.40 -14.94 -1.56
N LEU A 285 -10.96 -14.80 -0.36
CA LEU A 285 -10.67 -15.64 0.79
C LEU A 285 -10.99 -17.11 0.51
N ALA A 286 -12.17 -17.38 -0.09
CA ALA A 286 -12.59 -18.71 -0.46
C ALA A 286 -11.65 -19.36 -1.49
N ALA A 287 -11.23 -18.60 -2.50
CA ALA A 287 -10.32 -19.07 -3.56
C ALA A 287 -8.88 -19.31 -3.07
N ASN A 288 -8.46 -18.67 -1.98
CA ASN A 288 -7.07 -18.69 -1.51
C ASN A 288 -6.88 -19.36 -0.13
N ARG A 289 -7.93 -20.02 0.37
CA ARG A 289 -7.98 -20.61 1.71
C ARG A 289 -6.83 -21.60 2.02
N ASP A 290 -6.35 -22.33 1.03
CA ASP A 290 -5.40 -23.42 1.23
C ASP A 290 -4.00 -22.90 1.59
N TRP A 291 -3.57 -21.79 0.99
CA TRP A 291 -2.25 -21.22 1.25
C TRP A 291 -2.26 -20.02 2.22
N LEU A 292 -3.41 -19.33 2.36
CA LEU A 292 -3.52 -18.13 3.17
C LEU A 292 -3.14 -18.40 4.63
N GLY A 293 -2.18 -17.64 5.15
CA GLY A 293 -1.67 -17.83 6.51
C GLY A 293 -0.77 -19.05 6.71
N GLY A 294 -0.41 -19.78 5.65
CA GLY A 294 0.54 -20.89 5.74
C GLY A 294 1.92 -20.44 6.18
N ARG A 295 2.35 -19.26 5.73
CA ARG A 295 3.65 -18.64 6.12
C ARG A 295 3.45 -17.22 6.61
N TYR A 296 4.20 -16.82 7.65
CA TYR A 296 4.25 -15.43 8.11
C TYR A 296 4.93 -14.56 7.06
N GLN A 297 4.29 -13.43 6.72
CA GLN A 297 4.83 -12.45 5.79
C GLN A 297 5.60 -11.38 6.56
N ASN A 298 6.94 -11.42 6.47
CA ASN A 298 7.82 -10.51 7.18
C ASN A 298 8.14 -9.29 6.32
N GLU A 299 7.75 -8.09 6.79
CA GLU A 299 7.97 -6.86 6.04
C GLU A 299 9.43 -6.44 6.01
N MET A 300 10.14 -6.54 7.13
CA MET A 300 11.55 -6.14 7.21
C MET A 300 12.42 -6.94 6.23
N LYS A 301 12.14 -8.25 6.05
CA LYS A 301 12.86 -9.08 5.09
C LYS A 301 12.58 -8.75 3.63
N ARG A 302 11.49 -8.04 3.34
CA ARG A 302 11.16 -7.59 1.98
C ARG A 302 11.87 -6.29 1.59
N ARG A 303 12.39 -5.57 2.59
CA ARG A 303 13.06 -4.28 2.41
C ARG A 303 14.59 -4.38 2.38
N VAL A 304 15.12 -5.61 2.47
CA VAL A 304 16.56 -5.91 2.44
C VAL A 304 16.96 -6.50 1.09
#